data_803c2aae92dac8031a97d92458dadef5
#
_entry.id   803c2aae92dac8031a97d92458dadef5
#
_cell.length_a   1.000
_cell.length_b   1.000
_cell.length_c   1.000
_cell.angle_alpha   90.00
_cell.angle_beta   90.00
_cell.angle_gamma   90.00
#
_symmetry.space_group_name_H-M   'P 1'
#
loop_
_entity.id
_entity.type
_entity.pdbx_description
1 polymer ?
#
loop_
_entity_poly.entity_id
_entity_poly.type
_entity_poly.pdbx_seq_one_letter_code
_entity_poly.pdbx_strand_id
1 'polypeptide(L)'
;MKKLFYGILISAGLISSSLLFAQDTEELEVKGKVLQSDQVTAFKTPVPVLNVPQSVSIITDDEIMMKGYRELGDIVRYTPGVNTTQGEGHRDAIVFRGVRSTANFYIDGARDDVQYYRSLYNIEQVEVIKGANALLFGRDARGGLINRVTKKPMIGESFRSVNAGFDSFGAYDIAFDSNMDVSDDSAIRLMLHSDTLENDRDHFDGDRLGLNVRYRTEINADSTLDLSYELVDHERFIDRGIPTSLTSYYPDSKFDDVVFGSPGINLQTTEADIFSA
;
A
#
# COMPACT_ATOMS: atom_id res chain seq x y z
N MET A 1 -7.26 10.44 47.44
CA MET A 1 -6.39 11.56 47.02
C MET A 1 -6.87 12.00 45.64
N LYS A 2 -7.18 13.27 45.52
CA LYS A 2 -8.00 13.87 44.43
C LYS A 2 -7.22 13.96 43.13
N LYS A 3 -7.72 13.38 42.03
CA LYS A 3 -7.24 13.67 40.68
C LYS A 3 -8.04 14.84 40.09
N LEU A 4 -7.33 15.91 39.78
CA LEU A 4 -7.85 17.12 39.17
C LEU A 4 -8.13 16.86 37.67
N PHE A 5 -9.39 17.02 37.27
CA PHE A 5 -9.81 17.10 35.86
C PHE A 5 -9.60 18.54 35.37
N TYR A 6 -8.76 18.72 34.39
CA TYR A 6 -8.74 19.96 33.62
C TYR A 6 -9.60 19.78 32.35
N GLY A 7 -10.78 20.40 32.38
CA GLY A 7 -11.62 20.57 31.22
C GLY A 7 -11.14 21.73 30.38
N ILE A 8 -10.82 21.46 29.08
CA ILE A 8 -10.59 22.53 28.09
C ILE A 8 -11.93 22.87 27.46
N LEU A 9 -12.45 24.07 27.78
CA LEU A 9 -13.58 24.68 27.11
C LEU A 9 -13.10 25.23 25.75
N ILE A 10 -13.56 24.64 24.65
CA ILE A 10 -13.40 25.25 23.33
C ILE A 10 -14.60 26.15 23.08
N SER A 11 -14.39 27.46 23.13
CA SER A 11 -15.39 28.48 22.78
C SER A 11 -15.49 28.56 21.23
N ALA A 12 -16.61 28.10 20.67
CA ALA A 12 -16.96 28.29 19.29
C ALA A 12 -17.35 29.75 19.02
N GLY A 13 -16.49 30.54 18.41
CA GLY A 13 -16.81 31.86 17.91
C GLY A 13 -17.59 31.75 16.60
N LEU A 14 -18.86 32.15 16.59
CA LEU A 14 -19.69 32.35 15.42
C LEU A 14 -19.14 33.55 14.61
N ILE A 15 -18.50 33.31 13.48
CA ILE A 15 -18.20 34.35 12.52
C ILE A 15 -19.27 34.26 11.42
N SER A 16 -20.22 35.19 11.45
CA SER A 16 -21.19 35.41 10.38
C SER A 16 -20.48 36.15 9.26
N SER A 17 -20.05 35.47 8.21
CA SER A 17 -19.59 36.08 6.95
C SER A 17 -20.71 35.98 5.90
N SER A 18 -21.18 37.16 5.47
CA SER A 18 -22.11 37.36 4.37
C SER A 18 -21.58 36.73 3.08
N LEU A 19 -22.31 35.76 2.56
CA LEU A 19 -22.09 35.16 1.24
C LEU A 19 -22.46 36.18 0.14
N LEU A 20 -21.45 36.77 -0.49
CA LEU A 20 -21.59 37.34 -1.82
C LEU A 20 -21.48 36.18 -2.81
N PHE A 21 -22.59 35.82 -3.45
CA PHE A 21 -22.59 34.93 -4.60
C PHE A 21 -22.05 35.70 -5.81
N ALA A 22 -20.78 35.52 -6.11
CA ALA A 22 -20.27 35.77 -7.45
C ALA A 22 -20.51 34.48 -8.24
N GLN A 23 -21.36 34.56 -9.24
CA GLN A 23 -21.63 33.49 -10.19
C GLN A 23 -20.51 33.52 -11.24
N ASP A 24 -19.34 32.99 -10.90
CA ASP A 24 -18.35 32.63 -11.90
C ASP A 24 -18.76 31.31 -12.53
N THR A 25 -19.06 31.38 -13.82
CA THR A 25 -19.17 30.18 -14.67
C THR A 25 -17.76 29.58 -14.77
N GLU A 26 -17.40 28.65 -13.88
CA GLU A 26 -16.23 27.83 -14.10
C GLU A 26 -16.44 27.00 -15.36
N GLU A 27 -15.72 27.32 -16.43
CA GLU A 27 -15.49 26.39 -17.52
C GLU A 27 -14.74 25.19 -16.91
N LEU A 28 -15.45 24.09 -16.70
CA LEU A 28 -14.85 22.79 -16.40
C LEU A 28 -14.07 22.34 -17.64
N GLU A 29 -12.81 22.74 -17.73
CA GLU A 29 -11.87 22.13 -18.66
C GLU A 29 -11.63 20.69 -18.16
N VAL A 30 -12.40 19.74 -18.68
CA VAL A 30 -12.16 18.32 -18.48
C VAL A 30 -10.89 17.97 -19.26
N LYS A 31 -9.74 18.22 -18.68
CA LYS A 31 -8.51 17.57 -19.12
C LYS A 31 -8.68 16.08 -18.84
N GLY A 32 -8.90 15.33 -19.91
CA GLY A 32 -8.93 13.86 -19.82
C GLY A 32 -7.59 13.39 -19.26
N LYS A 33 -7.50 13.21 -17.95
CA LYS A 33 -6.38 12.53 -17.32
C LYS A 33 -6.44 11.13 -17.90
N VAL A 34 -5.43 10.73 -18.67
CA VAL A 34 -5.23 9.31 -19.02
C VAL A 34 -5.11 8.61 -17.67
N LEU A 35 -6.13 7.83 -17.30
CA LEU A 35 -6.13 7.13 -16.04
C LEU A 35 -4.90 6.23 -16.05
N GLN A 36 -4.04 6.34 -15.06
CA GLN A 36 -2.86 5.46 -14.94
C GLN A 36 -3.28 3.99 -14.96
N SER A 37 -4.50 3.70 -14.47
CA SER A 37 -5.15 2.39 -14.55
C SER A 37 -5.28 1.79 -15.96
N ASP A 38 -5.12 2.60 -17.01
CA ASP A 38 -5.17 2.13 -18.39
C ASP A 38 -3.81 1.62 -18.90
N GLN A 39 -2.78 1.71 -18.08
CA GLN A 39 -1.41 1.33 -18.45
C GLN A 39 -0.79 0.38 -17.43
N VAL A 40 -0.02 -0.58 -17.93
CA VAL A 40 0.82 -1.48 -17.13
C VAL A 40 2.25 -0.97 -17.18
N THR A 41 2.83 -0.68 -16.03
CA THR A 41 4.18 -0.11 -15.88
C THR A 41 5.25 -1.15 -15.53
N ALA A 42 4.84 -2.36 -15.13
CA ALA A 42 5.75 -3.47 -14.81
C ALA A 42 6.77 -3.78 -15.92
N PHE A 43 6.44 -3.50 -17.16
CA PHE A 43 7.31 -3.73 -18.32
C PHE A 43 8.42 -2.67 -18.49
N LYS A 44 8.66 -1.83 -17.50
CA LYS A 44 9.61 -0.70 -17.49
C LYS A 44 9.26 0.45 -18.45
N THR A 45 8.40 0.21 -19.41
CA THR A 45 7.78 1.22 -20.27
C THR A 45 6.28 1.06 -20.14
N PRO A 46 5.53 2.14 -19.92
CA PRO A 46 4.08 2.06 -19.83
C PRO A 46 3.49 1.45 -21.10
N VAL A 47 2.70 0.39 -20.93
CA VAL A 47 2.02 -0.31 -22.03
C VAL A 47 0.52 -0.23 -21.80
N PRO A 48 -0.28 0.27 -22.76
CA PRO A 48 -1.73 0.23 -22.63
C PRO A 48 -2.23 -1.19 -22.33
N VAL A 49 -3.13 -1.35 -21.36
CA VAL A 49 -3.67 -2.65 -20.93
C VAL A 49 -4.19 -3.47 -22.11
N LEU A 50 -4.80 -2.82 -23.08
CA LEU A 50 -5.32 -3.46 -24.30
C LEU A 50 -4.24 -4.12 -25.17
N ASN A 51 -3.00 -3.69 -25.03
CA ASN A 51 -1.86 -4.21 -25.78
C ASN A 51 -1.07 -5.28 -25.02
N VAL A 52 -1.46 -5.57 -23.78
CA VAL A 52 -0.82 -6.59 -22.94
C VAL A 52 -1.42 -7.96 -23.24
N PRO A 53 -0.67 -8.92 -23.86
CA PRO A 53 -1.22 -10.24 -24.22
C PRO A 53 -1.29 -11.19 -23.01
N GLN A 54 -1.70 -10.69 -21.85
CA GLN A 54 -1.77 -11.44 -20.59
C GLN A 54 -2.95 -10.99 -19.75
N SER A 55 -3.35 -11.82 -18.81
CA SER A 55 -4.36 -11.44 -17.84
C SER A 55 -3.78 -10.51 -16.79
N VAL A 56 -4.22 -9.26 -16.78
CA VAL A 56 -3.82 -8.22 -15.84
C VAL A 56 -5.02 -7.81 -14.99
N SER A 57 -4.77 -7.52 -13.73
CA SER A 57 -5.68 -6.77 -12.85
C SER A 57 -4.92 -5.59 -12.30
N ILE A 58 -5.49 -4.39 -12.40
CA ILE A 58 -4.94 -3.16 -11.85
C ILE A 58 -5.86 -2.71 -10.73
N ILE A 59 -5.30 -2.45 -9.57
CA ILE A 59 -5.98 -1.95 -8.39
C ILE A 59 -5.37 -0.59 -8.06
N THR A 60 -6.14 0.47 -8.16
CA THR A 60 -5.69 1.85 -7.96
C THR A 60 -5.66 2.22 -6.48
N ASP A 61 -4.98 3.32 -6.14
CA ASP A 61 -4.96 3.87 -4.77
C ASP A 61 -6.37 4.27 -4.30
N ASP A 62 -7.22 4.81 -5.18
CA ASP A 62 -8.63 5.08 -4.87
C ASP A 62 -9.36 3.80 -4.45
N GLU A 63 -9.15 2.69 -5.17
CA GLU A 63 -9.75 1.40 -4.82
C GLU A 63 -9.17 0.84 -3.52
N ILE A 64 -7.86 0.99 -3.30
CA ILE A 64 -7.18 0.60 -2.05
C ILE A 64 -7.79 1.35 -0.87
N MET A 65 -7.94 2.67 -0.98
CA MET A 65 -8.53 3.50 0.07
C MET A 65 -10.01 3.20 0.31
N MET A 66 -10.82 3.12 -0.75
CA MET A 66 -12.26 2.84 -0.62
C MET A 66 -12.56 1.49 0.02
N LYS A 67 -11.71 0.49 -0.20
CA LYS A 67 -11.89 -0.86 0.33
C LYS A 67 -11.15 -1.09 1.65
N GLY A 68 -10.37 -0.11 2.10
CA GLY A 68 -9.57 -0.22 3.33
C GLY A 68 -8.50 -1.30 3.27
N TYR A 69 -7.91 -1.53 2.09
CA TYR A 69 -6.83 -2.50 1.94
C TYR A 69 -5.55 -1.98 2.61
N ARG A 70 -4.96 -2.78 3.47
CA ARG A 70 -3.75 -2.43 4.22
C ARG A 70 -2.52 -3.22 3.77
N GLU A 71 -2.72 -4.40 3.18
CA GLU A 71 -1.66 -5.33 2.78
C GLU A 71 -1.94 -5.93 1.39
N LEU A 72 -0.92 -6.48 0.75
CA LEU A 72 -1.08 -7.17 -0.52
C LEU A 72 -2.04 -8.36 -0.43
N GLY A 73 -2.12 -9.00 0.74
CA GLY A 73 -3.07 -10.07 1.02
C GLY A 73 -4.52 -9.66 0.79
N ASP A 74 -4.88 -8.44 1.14
CA ASP A 74 -6.25 -7.92 0.97
C ASP A 74 -6.59 -7.74 -0.51
N ILE A 75 -5.66 -7.21 -1.29
CA ILE A 75 -5.80 -7.00 -2.73
C ILE A 75 -5.99 -8.34 -3.46
N VAL A 76 -5.12 -9.31 -3.18
CA VAL A 76 -5.14 -10.57 -3.92
C VAL A 76 -6.33 -11.45 -3.58
N ARG A 77 -6.94 -11.29 -2.41
CA ARG A 77 -8.15 -12.01 -2.01
C ARG A 77 -9.29 -11.86 -3.01
N TYR A 78 -9.38 -10.70 -3.66
CA TYR A 78 -10.41 -10.40 -4.66
C TYR A 78 -9.92 -10.51 -6.10
N THR A 79 -8.68 -10.98 -6.31
CA THR A 79 -8.10 -11.13 -7.65
C THR A 79 -8.28 -12.58 -8.13
N PRO A 80 -9.08 -12.84 -9.19
CA PRO A 80 -9.32 -14.19 -9.67
C PRO A 80 -8.04 -14.94 -10.05
N GLY A 81 -7.91 -16.19 -9.57
CA GLY A 81 -6.74 -17.04 -9.83
C GLY A 81 -5.50 -16.71 -9.02
N VAL A 82 -5.64 -15.84 -8.03
CA VAL A 82 -4.59 -15.50 -7.07
C VAL A 82 -5.12 -15.71 -5.65
N ASN A 83 -4.27 -16.16 -4.77
CA ASN A 83 -4.58 -16.31 -3.36
C ASN A 83 -3.35 -15.95 -2.52
N THR A 84 -3.56 -15.64 -1.25
CA THR A 84 -2.50 -15.39 -0.28
C THR A 84 -2.28 -16.59 0.63
N THR A 85 -1.08 -16.67 1.20
CA THR A 85 -0.78 -17.53 2.34
C THR A 85 -0.10 -16.68 3.40
N GLN A 86 0.01 -17.21 4.60
CA GLN A 86 0.61 -16.47 5.73
C GLN A 86 2.12 -16.23 5.61
N GLY A 87 2.79 -16.76 4.58
CA GLY A 87 4.24 -16.57 4.42
C GLY A 87 5.07 -16.92 5.64
N GLU A 88 4.62 -17.89 6.42
CA GLU A 88 5.18 -18.29 7.72
C GLU A 88 4.96 -17.24 8.83
N GLY A 89 4.05 -16.28 8.61
CA GLY A 89 3.68 -15.25 9.59
C GLY A 89 4.57 -14.01 9.59
N HIS A 90 5.51 -13.88 8.65
CA HIS A 90 6.47 -12.76 8.65
C HIS A 90 6.68 -12.10 7.28
N ARG A 91 5.94 -12.49 6.25
CA ARG A 91 6.12 -11.95 4.89
C ARG A 91 4.90 -12.20 4.02
N ASP A 92 4.79 -11.42 2.95
CA ASP A 92 3.86 -11.73 1.88
C ASP A 92 4.22 -13.06 1.19
N ALA A 93 3.21 -13.86 0.90
CA ALA A 93 3.35 -15.06 0.10
C ALA A 93 2.11 -15.29 -0.74
N ILE A 94 2.29 -15.36 -2.05
CA ILE A 94 1.21 -15.40 -3.02
C ILE A 94 1.17 -16.74 -3.75
N VAL A 95 -0.04 -17.17 -4.08
CA VAL A 95 -0.28 -18.37 -4.87
C VAL A 95 -0.95 -17.98 -6.17
N PHE A 96 -0.24 -18.13 -7.29
CA PHE A 96 -0.77 -17.90 -8.62
C PHE A 96 -1.19 -19.23 -9.26
N ARG A 97 -2.48 -19.43 -9.49
CA ARG A 97 -3.01 -20.65 -10.13
C ARG A 97 -2.42 -21.94 -9.54
N GLY A 98 -2.30 -22.00 -8.21
CA GLY A 98 -1.74 -23.15 -7.48
C GLY A 98 -0.22 -23.14 -7.33
N VAL A 99 0.51 -22.21 -7.94
CA VAL A 99 1.96 -22.07 -7.78
C VAL A 99 2.26 -21.05 -6.67
N ARG A 100 2.80 -21.52 -5.55
CA ARG A 100 3.23 -20.66 -4.44
C ARG A 100 4.53 -19.95 -4.77
N SER A 101 4.61 -18.65 -4.48
CA SER A 101 5.82 -17.85 -4.60
C SER A 101 5.94 -16.83 -3.48
N THR A 102 7.17 -16.59 -3.05
CA THR A 102 7.57 -15.53 -2.12
C THR A 102 8.52 -14.53 -2.79
N ALA A 103 8.76 -14.65 -4.09
CA ALA A 103 9.77 -13.93 -4.83
C ALA A 103 9.23 -13.19 -6.07
N ASN A 104 7.91 -13.20 -6.27
CA ASN A 104 7.29 -12.58 -7.46
C ASN A 104 6.78 -11.17 -7.17
N PHE A 105 7.54 -10.41 -6.39
CA PHE A 105 7.22 -9.03 -6.04
C PHE A 105 8.16 -8.08 -6.76
N TYR A 106 7.55 -6.99 -7.26
CA TYR A 106 8.24 -5.93 -7.99
C TYR A 106 7.79 -4.57 -7.47
N ILE A 107 8.64 -3.58 -7.61
CA ILE A 107 8.37 -2.17 -7.34
C ILE A 107 8.89 -1.35 -8.52
N ASP A 108 8.01 -0.59 -9.17
CA ASP A 108 8.30 0.19 -10.38
C ASP A 108 9.02 -0.64 -11.48
N GLY A 109 8.64 -1.93 -11.61
CA GLY A 109 9.25 -2.87 -12.55
C GLY A 109 10.61 -3.44 -12.13
N ALA A 110 11.17 -3.03 -11.01
CA ALA A 110 12.37 -3.61 -10.42
C ALA A 110 11.98 -4.71 -9.42
N ARG A 111 12.80 -5.75 -9.35
CA ARG A 111 12.53 -6.88 -8.46
C ARG A 111 12.74 -6.49 -6.99
N ASP A 112 11.78 -6.82 -6.14
CA ASP A 112 11.81 -6.65 -4.69
C ASP A 112 11.98 -8.02 -4.02
N ASP A 113 13.23 -8.39 -3.73
CA ASP A 113 13.59 -9.69 -3.15
C ASP A 113 13.54 -9.72 -1.61
N VAL A 114 13.27 -8.58 -0.97
CA VAL A 114 13.19 -8.51 0.50
C VAL A 114 11.95 -9.24 1.01
N GLN A 115 12.11 -9.98 2.11
CA GLN A 115 11.06 -10.79 2.71
C GLN A 115 10.39 -10.05 3.88
N TYR A 116 9.31 -9.33 3.61
CA TYR A 116 8.55 -8.54 4.59
C TYR A 116 7.09 -8.40 4.16
N TYR A 117 6.25 -7.82 5.01
CA TYR A 117 4.91 -7.39 4.64
C TYR A 117 4.96 -5.97 4.06
N ARG A 118 4.43 -5.81 2.86
CA ARG A 118 4.52 -4.58 2.08
C ARG A 118 3.35 -3.68 2.34
N SER A 119 3.62 -2.48 2.85
CA SER A 119 2.63 -1.42 3.01
C SER A 119 2.17 -0.86 1.67
N LEU A 120 0.98 -0.24 1.66
CA LEU A 120 0.33 0.29 0.46
C LEU A 120 0.21 1.82 0.46
N TYR A 121 0.65 2.54 1.50
CA TYR A 121 0.44 3.98 1.67
C TYR A 121 1.09 4.83 0.57
N ASN A 122 2.23 4.40 0.03
CA ASN A 122 3.00 5.08 -1.01
C ASN A 122 2.78 4.52 -2.42
N ILE A 123 1.71 3.74 -2.61
CA ILE A 123 1.42 3.02 -3.84
C ILE A 123 0.31 3.73 -4.61
N GLU A 124 0.55 4.01 -5.88
CA GLU A 124 -0.41 4.59 -6.83
C GLU A 124 -1.33 3.50 -7.41
N GLN A 125 -0.75 2.35 -7.73
CA GLN A 125 -1.50 1.18 -8.18
C GLN A 125 -0.73 -0.12 -7.94
N VAL A 126 -1.47 -1.21 -7.83
CA VAL A 126 -0.93 -2.57 -7.79
C VAL A 126 -1.35 -3.30 -9.06
N GLU A 127 -0.37 -3.81 -9.78
CA GLU A 127 -0.54 -4.57 -11.02
C GLU A 127 -0.34 -6.05 -10.72
N VAL A 128 -1.38 -6.86 -10.92
CA VAL A 128 -1.33 -8.31 -10.77
C VAL A 128 -1.33 -8.96 -12.15
N ILE A 129 -0.16 -9.38 -12.61
CA ILE A 129 0.03 -9.95 -13.95
C ILE A 129 0.09 -11.48 -13.81
N LYS A 130 -0.82 -12.18 -14.49
CA LYS A 130 -0.99 -13.63 -14.40
C LYS A 130 -0.54 -14.31 -15.69
N GLY A 131 0.30 -15.33 -15.56
CA GLY A 131 0.78 -16.12 -16.70
C GLY A 131 2.30 -16.31 -16.69
N ALA A 132 2.84 -16.74 -17.83
CA ALA A 132 4.26 -17.01 -17.98
C ALA A 132 5.04 -15.73 -18.27
N ASN A 133 5.58 -15.12 -17.22
CA ASN A 133 6.32 -13.85 -17.29
C ASN A 133 7.84 -14.01 -17.23
N ALA A 134 8.34 -15.28 -17.17
CA ALA A 134 9.77 -15.57 -16.94
C ALA A 134 10.70 -14.95 -17.98
N LEU A 135 10.22 -14.73 -19.20
CA LEU A 135 11.06 -14.13 -20.26
C LEU A 135 11.37 -12.66 -19.98
N LEU A 136 10.41 -11.92 -19.41
CA LEU A 136 10.54 -10.48 -19.16
C LEU A 136 11.10 -10.17 -17.77
N PHE A 137 10.79 -11.00 -16.78
CA PHE A 137 11.06 -10.75 -15.37
C PHE A 137 12.07 -11.69 -14.73
N GLY A 138 12.63 -12.64 -15.50
CA GLY A 138 13.65 -13.57 -15.04
C GLY A 138 13.10 -14.75 -14.23
N ARG A 139 13.95 -15.28 -13.32
CA ARG A 139 13.60 -16.48 -12.53
C ARG A 139 12.39 -16.22 -11.62
N ASP A 140 11.66 -17.30 -11.35
CA ASP A 140 10.55 -17.38 -10.40
C ASP A 140 9.27 -16.66 -10.78
N ALA A 141 9.19 -15.95 -11.90
CA ALA A 141 7.94 -15.37 -12.41
C ALA A 141 6.94 -16.44 -12.94
N ARG A 142 6.94 -17.63 -12.30
CA ARG A 142 6.02 -18.73 -12.65
C ARG A 142 4.62 -18.39 -12.13
N GLY A 143 3.63 -18.52 -13.00
CA GLY A 143 2.23 -18.31 -12.66
C GLY A 143 1.81 -16.84 -12.63
N GLY A 144 2.69 -15.91 -12.30
CA GLY A 144 2.40 -14.47 -12.26
C GLY A 144 3.36 -13.66 -11.41
N LEU A 145 3.10 -12.36 -11.33
CA LEU A 145 3.83 -11.42 -10.49
C LEU A 145 2.90 -10.31 -9.98
N ILE A 146 3.35 -9.63 -8.93
CA ILE A 146 2.74 -8.40 -8.43
C ILE A 146 3.76 -7.28 -8.55
N ASN A 147 3.39 -6.21 -9.26
CA ASN A 147 4.16 -4.98 -9.33
C ASN A 147 3.44 -3.87 -8.57
N ARG A 148 4.14 -3.23 -7.66
CA ARG A 148 3.68 -2.03 -6.95
C ARG A 148 4.23 -0.82 -7.70
N VAL A 149 3.34 0.04 -8.14
CA VAL A 149 3.69 1.32 -8.76
C VAL A 149 3.64 2.38 -7.69
N THR A 150 4.75 3.03 -7.45
CA THR A 150 4.84 4.03 -6.38
C THR A 150 4.28 5.38 -6.81
N LYS A 151 3.69 6.11 -5.86
CA LYS A 151 3.26 7.49 -6.04
C LYS A 151 4.46 8.37 -6.36
N LYS A 152 4.41 9.12 -7.45
CA LYS A 152 5.48 10.01 -7.90
C LYS A 152 5.14 11.46 -7.63
N PRO A 153 6.14 12.36 -7.46
CA PRO A 153 5.88 13.79 -7.45
C PRO A 153 5.24 14.26 -8.75
N MET A 154 4.27 15.15 -8.65
CA MET A 154 3.54 15.77 -9.75
C MET A 154 4.00 17.21 -9.91
N ILE A 155 4.71 17.52 -10.99
CA ILE A 155 5.19 18.86 -11.32
C ILE A 155 3.98 19.69 -11.76
N GLY A 156 3.88 20.94 -11.30
CA GLY A 156 2.76 21.84 -11.56
C GLY A 156 1.55 21.61 -10.64
N GLU A 157 1.64 20.72 -9.67
CA GLU A 157 0.57 20.45 -8.71
C GLU A 157 1.05 20.54 -7.27
N SER A 158 0.26 21.20 -6.42
CA SER A 158 0.52 21.24 -4.97
C SER A 158 -0.75 20.83 -4.22
N PHE A 159 -0.65 19.81 -3.40
CA PHE A 159 -1.75 19.34 -2.56
C PHE A 159 -1.26 18.78 -1.23
N ARG A 160 -2.21 18.60 -0.32
CA ARG A 160 -2.01 17.89 0.94
C ARG A 160 -3.24 17.07 1.24
N SER A 161 -3.06 15.84 1.64
CA SER A 161 -4.14 14.97 2.09
C SER A 161 -3.79 14.26 3.40
N VAL A 162 -4.81 13.98 4.19
CA VAL A 162 -4.72 13.15 5.39
C VAL A 162 -5.84 12.14 5.31
N ASN A 163 -5.50 10.88 5.43
CA ASN A 163 -6.45 9.80 5.57
C ASN A 163 -6.33 9.20 6.97
N ALA A 164 -7.45 8.91 7.59
CA ALA A 164 -7.48 8.24 8.88
C ALA A 164 -8.58 7.20 8.90
N GLY A 165 -8.26 6.01 9.39
CA GLY A 165 -9.16 4.89 9.51
C GLY A 165 -9.12 4.29 10.91
N PHE A 166 -10.23 3.68 11.31
CA PHE A 166 -10.34 2.87 12.53
C PHE A 166 -11.16 1.63 12.18
N ASP A 167 -10.79 0.51 12.76
CA ASP A 167 -11.57 -0.72 12.59
C ASP A 167 -12.25 -1.14 13.90
N SER A 168 -13.06 -2.19 13.82
CA SER A 168 -13.82 -2.70 14.98
C SER A 168 -12.96 -3.45 16.00
N PHE A 169 -11.72 -3.75 15.69
CA PHE A 169 -10.78 -4.44 16.59
C PHE A 169 -9.96 -3.45 17.42
N GLY A 170 -10.00 -2.15 17.07
CA GLY A 170 -9.28 -1.10 17.76
C GLY A 170 -8.04 -0.59 17.02
N ALA A 171 -7.72 -1.19 15.86
CA ALA A 171 -6.61 -0.73 15.05
C ALA A 171 -6.91 0.63 14.38
N TYR A 172 -5.89 1.45 14.26
CA TYR A 172 -5.95 2.70 13.52
C TYR A 172 -5.00 2.68 12.31
N ASP A 173 -5.28 3.56 11.37
CA ASP A 173 -4.47 3.83 10.19
C ASP A 173 -4.48 5.34 9.95
N ILE A 174 -3.30 5.96 9.85
CA ILE A 174 -3.15 7.39 9.56
C ILE A 174 -2.09 7.54 8.47
N ALA A 175 -2.47 8.16 7.37
CA ALA A 175 -1.57 8.47 6.27
C ALA A 175 -1.63 9.96 5.92
N PHE A 176 -0.47 10.56 5.70
CA PHE A 176 -0.29 11.91 5.19
C PHE A 176 0.43 11.84 3.84
N ASP A 177 -0.06 12.60 2.86
CA ASP A 177 0.52 12.71 1.53
C ASP A 177 0.53 14.18 1.10
N SER A 178 1.69 14.70 0.78
CA SER A 178 1.86 16.11 0.36
C SER A 178 2.77 16.18 -0.86
N ASN A 179 2.27 16.79 -1.91
CA ASN A 179 3.03 17.17 -3.09
C ASN A 179 3.26 18.68 -3.10
N MET A 180 4.47 19.09 -3.40
CA MET A 180 4.89 20.50 -3.42
C MET A 180 5.76 20.76 -4.64
N ASP A 181 5.40 21.76 -5.44
CA ASP A 181 6.27 22.27 -6.47
C ASP A 181 7.47 22.97 -5.85
N VAL A 182 8.65 22.69 -6.38
CA VAL A 182 9.92 23.35 -6.01
C VAL A 182 10.29 24.37 -7.08
N SER A 183 10.03 24.05 -8.33
CA SER A 183 10.20 24.92 -9.49
C SER A 183 9.25 24.48 -10.62
N ASP A 184 9.26 25.21 -11.74
CA ASP A 184 8.48 24.86 -12.92
C ASP A 184 8.79 23.45 -13.47
N ASP A 185 9.99 22.93 -13.18
CA ASP A 185 10.48 21.64 -13.68
C ASP A 185 10.68 20.61 -12.57
N SER A 186 10.33 20.91 -11.32
CA SER A 186 10.61 19.98 -10.21
C SER A 186 9.59 20.03 -9.08
N ALA A 187 9.35 18.87 -8.46
CA ALA A 187 8.47 18.70 -7.32
C ALA A 187 9.04 17.73 -6.28
N ILE A 188 8.59 17.88 -5.03
CA ILE A 188 8.83 16.97 -3.92
C ILE A 188 7.50 16.41 -3.46
N ARG A 189 7.46 15.10 -3.17
CA ARG A 189 6.34 14.43 -2.50
C ARG A 189 6.81 13.80 -1.20
N LEU A 190 6.11 14.12 -0.12
CA LEU A 190 6.33 13.58 1.22
C LEU A 190 5.12 12.74 1.62
N MET A 191 5.35 11.49 1.95
CA MET A 191 4.33 10.58 2.45
C MET A 191 4.76 10.02 3.81
N LEU A 192 3.82 10.04 4.76
CA LEU A 192 3.99 9.51 6.11
C LEU A 192 2.84 8.55 6.39
N HIS A 193 3.14 7.47 7.09
CA HIS A 193 2.14 6.47 7.46
C HIS A 193 2.45 5.92 8.85
N SER A 194 1.41 5.75 9.64
CA SER A 194 1.46 5.02 10.91
C SER A 194 0.16 4.26 11.09
N ASP A 195 0.25 2.98 11.37
CA ASP A 195 -0.91 2.18 11.72
C ASP A 195 -0.59 1.13 12.79
N THR A 196 -1.65 0.62 13.41
CA THR A 196 -1.59 -0.56 14.25
C THR A 196 -2.31 -1.72 13.59
N LEU A 197 -1.94 -2.93 13.96
CA LEU A 197 -2.54 -4.17 13.47
C LEU A 197 -3.23 -4.86 14.65
N GLU A 198 -4.52 -5.12 14.50
CA GLU A 198 -5.35 -5.82 15.48
C GLU A 198 -6.30 -6.76 14.75
N ASN A 199 -6.71 -7.83 15.38
CA ASN A 199 -7.79 -8.70 14.92
C ASN A 199 -8.44 -9.42 16.11
N ASP A 200 -9.33 -10.38 15.85
CA ASP A 200 -10.05 -11.15 16.86
C ASP A 200 -9.23 -12.26 17.54
N ARG A 201 -7.96 -12.44 17.13
CA ARG A 201 -7.10 -13.46 17.72
C ARG A 201 -6.32 -12.89 18.90
N ASP A 202 -6.29 -13.65 19.99
CA ASP A 202 -5.55 -13.29 21.19
C ASP A 202 -4.07 -13.04 20.87
N HIS A 203 -3.53 -11.97 21.45
CA HIS A 203 -2.12 -11.56 21.32
C HIS A 203 -1.65 -11.15 19.92
N PHE A 204 -2.54 -11.07 18.92
CA PHE A 204 -2.16 -10.51 17.63
C PHE A 204 -2.20 -8.99 17.71
N ASP A 205 -1.03 -8.41 17.61
CA ASP A 205 -0.82 -6.97 17.58
C ASP A 205 0.39 -6.64 16.68
N GLY A 206 0.52 -5.38 16.33
CA GLY A 206 1.67 -4.87 15.60
C GLY A 206 1.56 -3.39 15.30
N ASP A 207 2.70 -2.81 14.98
CA ASP A 207 2.86 -1.41 14.60
C ASP A 207 3.58 -1.28 13.28
N ARG A 208 3.21 -0.27 12.48
CA ARG A 208 3.95 0.08 11.26
C ARG A 208 4.16 1.57 11.19
N LEU A 209 5.37 1.96 10.84
CA LEU A 209 5.74 3.32 10.52
C LEU A 209 6.38 3.35 9.12
N GLY A 210 5.96 4.27 8.29
CA GLY A 210 6.50 4.51 6.96
C GLY A 210 6.76 5.98 6.72
N LEU A 211 7.91 6.30 6.14
CA LEU A 211 8.25 7.61 5.61
C LEU A 211 8.74 7.41 4.18
N ASN A 212 8.17 8.13 3.23
CA ASN A 212 8.71 8.16 1.87
C ASN A 212 8.86 9.61 1.41
N VAL A 213 10.07 9.97 1.00
CA VAL A 213 10.39 11.28 0.42
C VAL A 213 10.86 11.06 -1.02
N ARG A 214 10.22 11.75 -1.95
CA ARG A 214 10.57 11.67 -3.37
C ARG A 214 10.83 13.05 -3.94
N TYR A 215 11.82 13.12 -4.81
CA TYR A 215 12.12 14.30 -5.61
C TYR A 215 12.10 13.93 -7.08
N ARG A 216 11.42 14.71 -7.88
CA ARG A 216 11.38 14.58 -9.33
C ARG A 216 11.81 15.88 -9.97
N THR A 217 12.63 15.79 -11.02
CA THR A 217 12.96 16.96 -11.86
C THR A 217 13.07 16.55 -13.32
N GLU A 218 12.56 17.39 -14.20
CA GLU A 218 12.77 17.30 -15.63
C GLU A 218 14.10 17.98 -15.98
N ILE A 219 15.08 17.20 -16.42
CA ILE A 219 16.39 17.71 -16.81
C ILE A 219 16.31 18.35 -18.19
N ASN A 220 15.53 17.77 -19.06
CA ASN A 220 15.21 18.25 -20.41
C ASN A 220 13.93 17.53 -20.90
N ALA A 221 13.48 17.85 -22.13
CA ALA A 221 12.25 17.30 -22.72
C ALA A 221 12.20 15.75 -22.76
N ASP A 222 13.35 15.08 -22.75
CA ASP A 222 13.44 13.62 -22.92
C ASP A 222 13.97 12.90 -21.67
N SER A 223 14.29 13.65 -20.60
CA SER A 223 15.00 13.07 -19.44
C SER A 223 14.44 13.62 -18.14
N THR A 224 13.99 12.71 -17.29
CA THR A 224 13.49 12.97 -15.94
C THR A 224 14.35 12.23 -14.92
N LEU A 225 14.69 12.87 -13.82
CA LEU A 225 15.34 12.26 -12.67
C LEU A 225 14.31 12.11 -11.55
N ASP A 226 14.14 10.88 -11.08
CA ASP A 226 13.37 10.54 -9.89
C ASP A 226 14.31 10.03 -8.80
N LEU A 227 14.30 10.64 -7.62
CA LEU A 227 15.02 10.16 -6.44
C LEU A 227 14.02 9.82 -5.36
N SER A 228 14.21 8.71 -4.68
CA SER A 228 13.36 8.29 -3.58
C SER A 228 14.17 7.77 -2.40
N TYR A 229 13.72 8.13 -1.21
CA TYR A 229 14.13 7.52 0.05
C TYR A 229 12.88 7.04 0.78
N GLU A 230 12.88 5.78 1.22
CA GLU A 230 11.83 5.19 2.02
C GLU A 230 12.43 4.57 3.28
N LEU A 231 11.85 4.91 4.43
CA LEU A 231 12.08 4.25 5.71
C LEU A 231 10.86 3.38 6.02
N VAL A 232 11.13 2.13 6.34
CA VAL A 232 10.13 1.15 6.77
C VAL A 232 10.54 0.64 8.15
N ASP A 233 9.64 0.77 9.11
CA ASP A 233 9.80 0.23 10.45
C ASP A 233 8.49 -0.41 10.87
N HIS A 234 8.48 -1.71 11.05
CA HIS A 234 7.34 -2.44 11.57
C HIS A 234 7.71 -3.58 12.51
N GLU A 235 6.84 -3.76 13.50
CA GLU A 235 6.83 -4.92 14.38
C GLU A 235 5.44 -5.56 14.35
N ARG A 236 5.38 -6.88 14.40
CA ARG A 236 4.13 -7.62 14.59
C ARG A 236 4.36 -8.95 15.29
N PHE A 237 3.33 -9.42 15.99
CA PHE A 237 3.30 -10.79 16.47
C PHE A 237 3.14 -11.75 15.27
N ILE A 238 3.95 -12.83 15.28
CA ILE A 238 3.88 -13.87 14.24
C ILE A 238 2.75 -14.84 14.59
N ASP A 239 1.55 -14.58 14.04
CA ASP A 239 0.46 -15.54 14.12
C ASP A 239 0.45 -16.43 12.87
N ARG A 240 0.63 -17.71 13.06
CA ARG A 240 0.58 -18.71 11.97
C ARG A 240 -0.81 -19.28 11.75
N GLY A 241 -1.80 -18.80 12.49
CA GLY A 241 -3.21 -19.20 12.40
C GLY A 241 -3.48 -20.58 12.98
N ILE A 242 -4.63 -21.10 12.62
CA ILE A 242 -5.19 -22.35 13.15
C ILE A 242 -4.78 -23.52 12.24
N PRO A 243 -4.24 -24.63 12.77
CA PRO A 243 -3.94 -25.81 11.96
C PRO A 243 -5.21 -26.47 11.46
N THR A 244 -5.11 -27.09 10.30
CA THR A 244 -6.19 -27.93 9.78
C THR A 244 -6.27 -29.27 10.53
N SER A 245 -7.47 -29.82 10.64
CA SER A 245 -7.66 -31.20 11.11
C SER A 245 -6.95 -32.19 10.17
N LEU A 246 -6.43 -33.28 10.72
CA LEU A 246 -5.83 -34.36 9.92
C LEU A 246 -6.82 -35.06 8.97
N THR A 247 -8.10 -34.92 9.24
CA THR A 247 -9.19 -35.58 8.47
C THR A 247 -9.99 -34.59 7.62
N SER A 248 -9.69 -33.29 7.68
CA SER A 248 -10.43 -32.24 7.00
C SER A 248 -9.45 -31.17 6.50
N TYR A 249 -9.82 -30.49 5.39
CA TYR A 249 -9.10 -29.34 4.88
C TYR A 249 -9.51 -28.02 5.55
N TYR A 250 -10.42 -28.08 6.52
CA TYR A 250 -10.88 -26.92 7.29
C TYR A 250 -10.08 -26.76 8.58
N PRO A 251 -9.95 -25.53 9.12
CA PRO A 251 -9.41 -25.30 10.44
C PRO A 251 -10.13 -26.17 11.48
N ASP A 252 -9.39 -26.66 12.47
CA ASP A 252 -9.97 -27.46 13.54
C ASP A 252 -10.46 -26.51 14.65
N SER A 253 -11.78 -26.39 14.78
CA SER A 253 -12.42 -25.43 15.69
C SER A 253 -12.07 -25.58 17.17
N LYS A 254 -11.51 -26.72 17.58
CA LYS A 254 -10.97 -26.89 18.96
C LYS A 254 -9.78 -25.97 19.24
N PHE A 255 -9.18 -25.34 18.21
CA PHE A 255 -8.04 -24.46 18.30
C PHE A 255 -8.39 -22.98 17.99
N ASP A 256 -9.66 -22.64 17.86
CA ASP A 256 -10.08 -21.27 17.50
C ASP A 256 -9.52 -20.24 18.48
N ASP A 257 -9.48 -20.55 19.78
CA ASP A 257 -8.96 -19.71 20.86
C ASP A 257 -7.50 -20.01 21.22
N VAL A 258 -6.79 -20.80 20.41
CA VAL A 258 -5.41 -21.20 20.72
C VAL A 258 -4.41 -20.41 19.90
N VAL A 259 -3.49 -19.73 20.58
CA VAL A 259 -2.35 -19.05 19.97
C VAL A 259 -1.15 -20.00 19.94
N PHE A 260 -0.64 -20.26 18.74
CA PHE A 260 0.55 -21.09 18.52
C PHE A 260 1.81 -20.24 18.49
N GLY A 261 2.26 -19.82 19.65
CA GLY A 261 3.45 -18.99 19.81
C GLY A 261 3.61 -18.49 21.23
N SER A 262 4.67 -17.72 21.46
CA SER A 262 4.93 -17.06 22.75
C SER A 262 4.83 -15.56 22.56
N PRO A 263 3.80 -14.89 23.09
CA PRO A 263 3.69 -13.44 23.05
C PRO A 263 4.95 -12.77 23.59
N GLY A 264 5.42 -11.70 22.92
CA GLY A 264 6.65 -11.00 23.27
C GLY A 264 7.97 -11.71 22.85
N ILE A 265 7.88 -12.92 22.28
CA ILE A 265 9.05 -13.64 21.73
C ILE A 265 8.89 -13.87 20.22
N ASN A 266 7.69 -14.27 19.80
CA ASN A 266 7.40 -14.51 18.38
C ASN A 266 7.05 -13.20 17.66
N LEU A 267 7.99 -12.24 17.70
CA LEU A 267 7.86 -10.96 17.01
C LEU A 267 8.63 -11.01 15.70
N GLN A 268 8.04 -10.41 14.66
CA GLN A 268 8.75 -10.02 13.47
C GLN A 268 9.02 -8.54 13.53
N THR A 269 10.28 -8.15 13.40
CA THR A 269 10.70 -6.77 13.19
C THR A 269 11.26 -6.61 11.79
N THR A 270 10.95 -5.49 11.16
CA THR A 270 11.52 -5.11 9.85
C THR A 270 11.91 -3.65 9.92
N GLU A 271 13.20 -3.39 9.79
CA GLU A 271 13.75 -2.04 9.62
C GLU A 271 14.44 -1.99 8.25
N ALA A 272 14.08 -1.04 7.41
CA ALA A 272 14.69 -0.91 6.09
C ALA A 272 14.78 0.55 5.64
N ASP A 273 15.94 0.88 5.05
CA ASP A 273 16.20 2.11 4.32
C ASP A 273 16.31 1.76 2.83
N ILE A 274 15.41 2.30 2.01
CA ILE A 274 15.33 1.98 0.59
C ILE A 274 15.58 3.25 -0.22
N PHE A 275 16.63 3.20 -1.04
CA PHE A 275 16.96 4.29 -1.97
C PHE A 275 16.71 3.83 -3.40
N SER A 276 16.12 4.71 -4.22
CA SER A 276 15.96 4.50 -5.66
C SER A 276 16.25 5.76 -6.46
N ALA A 277 16.70 5.57 -7.71
CA ALA A 277 16.99 6.63 -8.66
C ALA A 277 16.62 6.20 -10.09
#